data_5a03695e8138482898f35869022dcac5
#
_entry.id   5a03695e8138482898f35869022dcac5
#
_cell.length_a   1.000
_cell.length_b   1.000
_cell.length_c   1.000
_cell.angle_alpha   90.00
_cell.angle_beta   90.00
_cell.angle_gamma   90.00
#
_symmetry.space_group_name_H-M   'P 1'
#
loop_
_entity.id
_entity.type
_entity.pdbx_description
1 polymer ?
#
loop_
_entity_poly.entity_id
_entity_poly.type
_entity_poly.pdbx_seq_one_letter_code
_entity_poly.pdbx_strand_id
1 'polypeptide(L)'
;VYTAAIKEDNPEMIHARELNIKMLERGEFLGELTKLFKDTIGISGTHGKTTTTSMVSEVFLAANLDPTIQVGSILKSINGNYRVGKSDYLIIEACEYCDSYLNFKQKSAIVLNIDNDHLDYFKTFDNIKKSFRTYVSHLPKDGLLVLNKDDNNTYDLKNYTDAKIVTYGIEENANFNAKNITFNELGIPTYDLYKDNEFLSKIELGVIGKHNVLNSLACIALCMNYNIDIEFIKKGLINYTGAARRFEYKGEFNGAKVYDDYGHHPTEVEAVAKSILNKKYNKSYVIFEPHTY
;
A
#
# COMPACT_ATOMS: atom_id res chain seq x y z
N VAL A 1 -19.61 -6.83 -14.03
CA VAL A 1 -18.84 -5.96 -13.11
C VAL A 1 -18.46 -4.71 -13.85
N TYR A 2 -18.68 -3.54 -13.25
CA TYR A 2 -18.37 -2.25 -13.84
C TYR A 2 -17.52 -1.38 -12.89
N THR A 3 -16.86 -0.36 -13.43
CA THR A 3 -16.05 0.60 -12.66
C THR A 3 -16.88 1.80 -12.22
N ALA A 4 -16.60 2.36 -11.05
CA ALA A 4 -17.22 3.60 -10.55
C ALA A 4 -17.02 4.82 -11.51
N ALA A 5 -16.03 4.76 -12.42
CA ALA A 5 -15.79 5.81 -13.40
C ALA A 5 -16.78 5.82 -14.58
N ILE A 6 -17.58 4.75 -14.77
CA ILE A 6 -18.52 4.67 -15.88
C ILE A 6 -19.80 5.47 -15.54
N LYS A 7 -20.32 6.21 -16.51
CA LYS A 7 -21.51 7.03 -16.31
C LYS A 7 -22.79 6.19 -16.47
N GLU A 8 -23.87 6.62 -15.81
CA GLU A 8 -25.17 5.96 -15.84
C GLU A 8 -25.81 5.87 -17.23
N ASP A 9 -25.47 6.80 -18.13
CA ASP A 9 -25.95 6.88 -19.51
C ASP A 9 -25.13 6.04 -20.50
N ASN A 10 -24.15 5.24 -20.01
CA ASN A 10 -23.39 4.35 -20.88
C ASN A 10 -24.30 3.29 -21.51
N PRO A 11 -24.23 3.09 -22.85
CA PRO A 11 -25.11 2.15 -23.57
C PRO A 11 -25.04 0.70 -23.06
N GLU A 12 -23.88 0.21 -22.67
CA GLU A 12 -23.72 -1.14 -22.11
C GLU A 12 -24.42 -1.28 -20.76
N MET A 13 -24.35 -0.23 -19.91
CA MET A 13 -25.03 -0.17 -18.63
C MET A 13 -26.56 -0.19 -18.80
N ILE A 14 -27.07 0.62 -19.75
CA ILE A 14 -28.50 0.66 -20.06
C ILE A 14 -28.97 -0.71 -20.56
N HIS A 15 -28.26 -1.29 -21.51
CA HIS A 15 -28.64 -2.57 -22.10
C HIS A 15 -28.58 -3.73 -21.09
N ALA A 16 -27.58 -3.74 -20.21
CA ALA A 16 -27.49 -4.72 -19.12
C ALA A 16 -28.68 -4.63 -18.16
N ARG A 17 -29.17 -3.40 -17.86
CA ARG A 17 -30.37 -3.20 -17.05
C ARG A 17 -31.63 -3.68 -17.76
N GLU A 18 -31.78 -3.38 -19.06
CA GLU A 18 -32.91 -3.85 -19.86
C GLU A 18 -33.01 -5.38 -19.88
N LEU A 19 -31.85 -6.05 -19.94
CA LEU A 19 -31.76 -7.51 -19.89
C LEU A 19 -31.82 -8.10 -18.47
N ASN A 20 -32.00 -7.27 -17.42
CA ASN A 20 -31.99 -7.69 -16.01
C ASN A 20 -30.73 -8.49 -15.62
N ILE A 21 -29.58 -8.18 -16.23
CA ILE A 21 -28.30 -8.79 -15.87
C ILE A 21 -27.87 -8.28 -14.49
N LYS A 22 -27.47 -9.19 -13.59
CA LYS A 22 -26.91 -8.81 -12.28
C LYS A 22 -25.64 -7.99 -12.49
N MET A 23 -25.67 -6.77 -12.00
CA MET A 23 -24.58 -5.82 -12.10
C MET A 23 -23.99 -5.58 -10.72
N LEU A 24 -22.66 -5.50 -10.62
CA LEU A 24 -21.93 -5.16 -9.41
C LEU A 24 -20.89 -4.11 -9.74
N GLU A 25 -20.79 -3.09 -8.91
CA GLU A 25 -19.63 -2.20 -8.95
C GLU A 25 -18.37 -3.00 -8.55
N ARG A 26 -17.20 -2.58 -9.06
CA ARG A 26 -15.92 -3.29 -8.85
C ARG A 26 -15.60 -3.48 -7.36
N GLY A 27 -15.85 -2.47 -6.51
CA GLY A 27 -15.64 -2.55 -5.07
C GLY A 27 -16.57 -3.56 -4.40
N GLU A 28 -17.85 -3.60 -4.80
CA GLU A 28 -18.82 -4.61 -4.33
C GLU A 28 -18.39 -6.03 -4.74
N PHE A 29 -17.97 -6.20 -6.00
CA PHE A 29 -17.49 -7.49 -6.49
C PHE A 29 -16.23 -7.96 -5.73
N LEU A 30 -15.27 -7.08 -5.51
CA LEU A 30 -14.09 -7.38 -4.70
C LEU A 30 -14.49 -7.72 -3.25
N GLY A 31 -15.48 -7.02 -2.69
CA GLY A 31 -16.05 -7.34 -1.38
C GLY A 31 -16.59 -8.77 -1.30
N GLU A 32 -17.33 -9.19 -2.33
CA GLU A 32 -17.81 -10.60 -2.41
C GLU A 32 -16.65 -11.59 -2.50
N LEU A 33 -15.59 -11.27 -3.24
CA LEU A 33 -14.40 -12.12 -3.32
C LEU A 33 -13.69 -12.25 -1.97
N THR A 34 -13.61 -11.17 -1.16
CA THR A 34 -12.97 -11.25 0.16
C THR A 34 -13.63 -12.25 1.11
N LYS A 35 -14.92 -12.53 0.91
CA LYS A 35 -15.67 -13.51 1.73
C LYS A 35 -15.28 -14.97 1.45
N LEU A 36 -14.59 -15.23 0.35
CA LEU A 36 -14.14 -16.58 -0.04
C LEU A 36 -12.85 -16.99 0.68
N PHE A 37 -12.16 -16.03 1.33
CA PHE A 37 -10.89 -16.26 2.00
C PHE A 37 -11.07 -16.20 3.52
N LYS A 38 -10.35 -17.06 4.24
CA LYS A 38 -10.36 -17.04 5.71
C LYS A 38 -9.57 -15.86 6.26
N ASP A 39 -8.54 -15.44 5.52
CA ASP A 39 -7.61 -14.41 5.95
C ASP A 39 -7.35 -13.40 4.81
N THR A 40 -8.18 -12.36 4.79
CA THR A 40 -8.00 -11.24 3.89
C THR A 40 -7.22 -10.13 4.60
N ILE A 41 -6.14 -9.68 3.98
CA ILE A 41 -5.24 -8.62 4.42
C ILE A 41 -5.47 -7.41 3.53
N GLY A 42 -6.08 -6.37 4.07
CA GLY A 42 -6.34 -5.11 3.37
C GLY A 42 -5.24 -4.08 3.63
N ILE A 43 -4.65 -3.54 2.57
CA ILE A 43 -3.66 -2.47 2.68
C ILE A 43 -4.27 -1.17 2.20
N SER A 44 -4.46 -0.21 3.12
CA SER A 44 -5.10 1.07 2.87
C SER A 44 -4.25 2.26 3.33
N GLY A 45 -4.72 3.45 3.02
CA GLY A 45 -4.08 4.74 3.29
C GLY A 45 -4.09 5.61 2.04
N THR A 46 -3.94 6.91 2.19
CA THR A 46 -3.94 7.82 1.05
C THR A 46 -2.77 7.53 0.11
N HIS A 47 -1.56 7.34 0.66
CA HIS A 47 -0.33 7.10 -0.10
C HIS A 47 0.34 5.79 0.28
N GLY A 48 1.08 5.17 -0.65
CA GLY A 48 1.90 3.99 -0.42
C GLY A 48 1.19 2.64 -0.52
N LYS A 49 -0.13 2.59 -0.76
CA LYS A 49 -0.94 1.36 -0.88
C LYS A 49 -0.31 0.31 -1.80
N THR A 50 -0.11 0.66 -3.06
CA THR A 50 0.44 -0.24 -4.09
C THR A 50 1.81 -0.79 -3.70
N THR A 51 2.70 0.08 -3.20
CA THR A 51 4.05 -0.29 -2.77
C THR A 51 4.00 -1.27 -1.59
N THR A 52 3.21 -0.96 -0.56
CA THR A 52 3.12 -1.81 0.63
C THR A 52 2.42 -3.13 0.33
N THR A 53 1.34 -3.13 -0.48
CA THR A 53 0.69 -4.35 -0.94
C THR A 53 1.67 -5.25 -1.69
N SER A 54 2.49 -4.65 -2.55
CA SER A 54 3.54 -5.38 -3.29
C SER A 54 4.61 -5.95 -2.36
N MET A 55 5.10 -5.17 -1.38
CA MET A 55 6.10 -5.65 -0.39
C MET A 55 5.54 -6.83 0.43
N VAL A 56 4.31 -6.73 0.93
CA VAL A 56 3.65 -7.82 1.66
C VAL A 56 3.52 -9.05 0.76
N SER A 57 3.12 -8.87 -0.50
CA SER A 57 3.00 -9.96 -1.47
C SER A 57 4.33 -10.66 -1.72
N GLU A 58 5.43 -9.91 -1.92
CA GLU A 58 6.77 -10.47 -2.11
C GLU A 58 7.26 -11.25 -0.88
N VAL A 59 6.96 -10.77 0.32
CA VAL A 59 7.29 -11.48 1.56
C VAL A 59 6.53 -12.80 1.68
N PHE A 60 5.20 -12.80 1.42
CA PHE A 60 4.40 -14.02 1.46
C PHE A 60 4.83 -15.03 0.40
N LEU A 61 5.18 -14.56 -0.80
CA LEU A 61 5.75 -15.42 -1.86
C LEU A 61 7.11 -15.98 -1.46
N ALA A 62 8.00 -15.16 -0.89
CA ALA A 62 9.31 -15.61 -0.40
C ALA A 62 9.21 -16.65 0.71
N ALA A 63 8.16 -16.55 1.54
CA ALA A 63 7.84 -17.52 2.60
C ALA A 63 7.06 -18.76 2.10
N ASN A 64 6.82 -18.88 0.78
CA ASN A 64 6.06 -19.96 0.15
C ASN A 64 4.62 -20.13 0.69
N LEU A 65 3.97 -19.04 1.09
CA LEU A 65 2.60 -19.04 1.62
C LEU A 65 1.52 -19.06 0.54
N ASP A 66 1.89 -18.94 -0.73
CA ASP A 66 1.04 -19.04 -1.92
C ASP A 66 -0.27 -18.21 -1.87
N PRO A 67 -0.20 -16.89 -1.60
CA PRO A 67 -1.39 -16.04 -1.47
C PRO A 67 -2.07 -15.77 -2.81
N THR A 68 -3.38 -15.52 -2.76
CA THR A 68 -4.07 -14.73 -3.80
C THR A 68 -3.72 -13.27 -3.60
N ILE A 69 -3.42 -12.55 -4.69
CA ILE A 69 -2.92 -11.18 -4.65
C ILE A 69 -3.75 -10.31 -5.60
N GLN A 70 -4.14 -9.13 -5.13
CA GLN A 70 -4.70 -8.06 -5.95
C GLN A 70 -3.99 -6.74 -5.58
N VAL A 71 -3.32 -6.12 -6.54
CA VAL A 71 -2.54 -4.90 -6.38
C VAL A 71 -2.90 -3.87 -7.46
N GLY A 72 -2.73 -2.58 -7.17
CA GLY A 72 -3.15 -1.49 -8.06
C GLY A 72 -2.27 -1.28 -9.30
N SER A 73 -1.11 -1.96 -9.39
CA SER A 73 -0.18 -1.83 -10.52
C SER A 73 0.46 -3.18 -10.84
N ILE A 74 1.19 -3.24 -11.95
CA ILE A 74 1.90 -4.46 -12.36
C ILE A 74 3.05 -4.75 -11.40
N LEU A 75 2.98 -5.89 -10.71
CA LEU A 75 4.05 -6.45 -9.88
C LEU A 75 4.85 -7.44 -10.73
N LYS A 76 6.16 -7.19 -10.85
CA LYS A 76 7.04 -7.94 -11.77
C LYS A 76 7.10 -9.43 -11.48
N SER A 77 7.14 -9.82 -10.20
CA SER A 77 7.26 -11.23 -9.76
C SER A 77 6.08 -12.12 -10.17
N ILE A 78 4.88 -11.51 -10.37
CA ILE A 78 3.68 -12.21 -10.80
C ILE A 78 3.27 -11.84 -12.25
N ASN A 79 4.05 -10.96 -12.90
CA ASN A 79 3.80 -10.45 -14.25
C ASN A 79 2.36 -9.95 -14.45
N GLY A 80 1.82 -9.25 -13.45
CA GLY A 80 0.43 -8.76 -13.49
C GLY A 80 0.06 -7.99 -12.23
N ASN A 81 -1.19 -7.58 -12.15
CA ASN A 81 -1.76 -6.90 -10.99
C ASN A 81 -2.68 -7.82 -10.15
N TYR A 82 -2.78 -9.08 -10.52
CA TYR A 82 -3.45 -10.12 -9.73
C TYR A 82 -2.75 -11.47 -9.91
N ARG A 83 -2.88 -12.31 -8.90
CA ARG A 83 -2.46 -13.71 -8.90
C ARG A 83 -3.46 -14.53 -8.09
N VAL A 84 -3.83 -15.70 -8.58
CA VAL A 84 -4.64 -16.65 -7.83
C VAL A 84 -3.70 -17.66 -7.15
N GLY A 85 -3.69 -17.67 -5.83
CA GLY A 85 -2.97 -18.65 -5.00
C GLY A 85 -3.88 -19.79 -4.57
N LYS A 86 -3.30 -20.76 -3.84
CA LYS A 86 -4.02 -21.94 -3.33
C LYS A 86 -4.24 -21.88 -1.82
N SER A 87 -3.68 -20.88 -1.13
CA SER A 87 -3.85 -20.72 0.31
C SER A 87 -5.14 -19.95 0.66
N ASP A 88 -5.44 -19.90 1.95
CA ASP A 88 -6.55 -19.12 2.49
C ASP A 88 -6.25 -17.60 2.58
N TYR A 89 -5.07 -17.15 2.12
CA TYR A 89 -4.66 -15.74 2.16
C TYR A 89 -5.07 -14.97 0.92
N LEU A 90 -5.70 -13.81 1.13
CA LEU A 90 -5.90 -12.79 0.11
C LEU A 90 -5.21 -11.50 0.55
N ILE A 91 -4.23 -11.05 -0.21
CA ILE A 91 -3.58 -9.74 -0.04
C ILE A 91 -4.19 -8.79 -1.05
N ILE A 92 -4.83 -7.72 -0.57
CA ILE A 92 -5.60 -6.82 -1.42
C ILE A 92 -5.30 -5.35 -1.13
N GLU A 93 -5.10 -4.56 -2.18
CA GLU A 93 -5.07 -3.11 -2.08
C GLU A 93 -6.47 -2.56 -1.82
N ALA A 94 -6.64 -1.92 -0.66
CA ALA A 94 -7.91 -1.43 -0.15
C ALA A 94 -8.02 0.09 -0.39
N CYS A 95 -8.59 0.46 -1.56
CA CYS A 95 -8.73 1.86 -1.96
C CYS A 95 -9.92 2.50 -1.25
N GLU A 96 -9.69 3.68 -0.66
CA GLU A 96 -10.69 4.50 0.04
C GLU A 96 -11.66 5.21 -0.91
N TYR A 97 -11.27 5.41 -2.16
CA TYR A 97 -12.09 6.14 -3.13
C TYR A 97 -13.46 5.48 -3.30
N CYS A 98 -14.50 6.31 -3.27
CA CYS A 98 -15.91 5.90 -3.29
C CYS A 98 -16.27 4.88 -2.19
N ASP A 99 -15.57 4.90 -1.05
CA ASP A 99 -15.77 3.96 0.06
C ASP A 99 -15.69 2.47 -0.35
N SER A 100 -15.03 2.16 -1.48
CA SER A 100 -14.98 0.83 -2.06
C SER A 100 -14.48 -0.23 -1.08
N TYR A 101 -13.49 0.11 -0.24
CA TYR A 101 -12.91 -0.79 0.76
C TYR A 101 -13.87 -1.16 1.92
N LEU A 102 -14.95 -0.40 2.12
CA LEU A 102 -15.95 -0.71 3.15
C LEU A 102 -16.75 -1.99 2.83
N ASN A 103 -16.71 -2.44 1.58
CA ASN A 103 -17.30 -3.72 1.16
C ASN A 103 -16.45 -4.93 1.57
N PHE A 104 -15.18 -4.73 1.96
CA PHE A 104 -14.26 -5.83 2.21
C PHE A 104 -14.49 -6.46 3.58
N LYS A 105 -14.43 -7.80 3.62
CA LYS A 105 -14.39 -8.59 4.85
C LYS A 105 -12.94 -8.97 5.14
N GLN A 106 -12.17 -8.04 5.69
CA GLN A 106 -10.78 -8.30 6.07
C GLN A 106 -10.64 -8.77 7.51
N LYS A 107 -9.64 -9.63 7.75
CA LYS A 107 -9.19 -10.04 9.09
C LYS A 107 -8.07 -9.14 9.59
N SER A 108 -7.22 -8.69 8.70
CA SER A 108 -6.11 -7.79 9.02
C SER A 108 -6.10 -6.58 8.09
N ALA A 109 -5.68 -5.43 8.63
CA ALA A 109 -5.52 -4.22 7.87
C ALA A 109 -4.22 -3.50 8.21
N ILE A 110 -3.63 -2.86 7.20
CA ILE A 110 -2.64 -1.81 7.36
C ILE A 110 -3.30 -0.48 6.99
N VAL A 111 -3.15 0.56 7.81
CA VAL A 111 -3.44 1.94 7.41
C VAL A 111 -2.15 2.74 7.48
N LEU A 112 -1.69 3.23 6.31
CA LEU A 112 -0.37 3.83 6.16
C LEU A 112 -0.34 5.30 6.58
N ASN A 113 -1.32 6.06 6.13
CA ASN A 113 -1.48 7.49 6.37
C ASN A 113 -2.89 7.93 5.98
N ILE A 114 -3.33 9.08 6.50
CA ILE A 114 -4.60 9.72 6.15
C ILE A 114 -4.30 11.16 5.78
N ASP A 115 -4.39 11.49 4.50
CA ASP A 115 -4.12 12.80 3.93
C ASP A 115 -5.34 13.32 3.17
N ASN A 116 -5.28 14.57 2.76
CA ASN A 116 -6.37 15.26 2.11
C ASN A 116 -6.38 14.95 0.61
N ASP A 117 -7.07 13.89 0.21
CA ASP A 117 -7.22 13.45 -1.17
C ASP A 117 -8.68 13.10 -1.48
N HIS A 118 -9.02 12.95 -2.77
CA HIS A 118 -10.36 12.57 -3.22
C HIS A 118 -11.50 13.48 -2.70
N LEU A 119 -11.25 14.80 -2.60
CA LEU A 119 -12.24 15.78 -2.14
C LEU A 119 -13.44 15.92 -3.08
N ASP A 120 -13.31 15.51 -4.33
CA ASP A 120 -14.41 15.35 -5.28
C ASP A 120 -15.50 14.41 -4.74
N TYR A 121 -15.12 13.36 -4.04
CA TYR A 121 -16.01 12.41 -3.39
C TYR A 121 -16.29 12.76 -1.92
N PHE A 122 -15.26 12.86 -1.09
CA PHE A 122 -15.40 13.02 0.38
C PHE A 122 -15.86 14.41 0.81
N LYS A 123 -15.66 15.45 0.01
CA LYS A 123 -15.99 16.85 0.26
C LYS A 123 -15.17 17.52 1.37
N THR A 124 -14.87 16.81 2.45
CA THR A 124 -14.11 17.34 3.60
C THR A 124 -13.13 16.30 4.15
N PHE A 125 -12.05 16.77 4.77
CA PHE A 125 -11.10 15.90 5.46
C PHE A 125 -11.72 15.09 6.60
N ASP A 126 -12.73 15.65 7.29
CA ASP A 126 -13.42 14.92 8.35
C ASP A 126 -14.23 13.73 7.82
N ASN A 127 -14.77 13.83 6.61
CA ASN A 127 -15.42 12.70 5.95
C ASN A 127 -14.41 11.60 5.58
N ILE A 128 -13.19 11.97 5.13
CA ILE A 128 -12.11 11.00 4.91
C ILE A 128 -11.80 10.26 6.21
N LYS A 129 -11.55 10.98 7.32
CA LYS A 129 -11.31 10.37 8.63
C LYS A 129 -12.46 9.47 9.08
N LYS A 130 -13.71 9.89 8.86
CA LYS A 130 -14.89 9.09 9.19
C LYS A 130 -14.93 7.79 8.39
N SER A 131 -14.61 7.82 7.11
CA SER A 131 -14.53 6.62 6.27
C SER A 131 -13.49 5.64 6.80
N PHE A 132 -12.26 6.10 7.10
CA PHE A 132 -11.22 5.24 7.71
C PHE A 132 -11.63 4.67 9.08
N ARG A 133 -12.31 5.45 9.92
CA ARG A 133 -12.85 4.95 11.20
C ARG A 133 -13.86 3.83 10.98
N THR A 134 -14.76 4.00 9.99
CA THR A 134 -15.70 2.94 9.61
C THR A 134 -14.96 1.71 9.10
N TYR A 135 -13.95 1.88 8.23
CA TYR A 135 -13.15 0.78 7.69
C TYR A 135 -12.52 -0.07 8.79
N VAL A 136 -11.84 0.54 9.76
CA VAL A 136 -11.19 -0.22 10.84
C VAL A 136 -12.18 -0.82 11.83
N SER A 137 -13.38 -0.25 11.97
CA SER A 137 -14.43 -0.81 12.84
C SER A 137 -15.01 -2.12 12.32
N HIS A 138 -14.82 -2.44 11.02
CA HIS A 138 -15.21 -3.71 10.44
C HIS A 138 -14.24 -4.87 10.75
N LEU A 139 -13.07 -4.57 11.34
CA LEU A 139 -12.13 -5.63 11.74
C LEU A 139 -12.71 -6.48 12.87
N PRO A 140 -12.58 -7.82 12.79
CA PRO A 140 -13.01 -8.69 13.88
C PRO A 140 -12.12 -8.54 15.11
N LYS A 141 -12.61 -8.91 16.29
CA LYS A 141 -11.87 -8.81 17.56
C LYS A 141 -10.57 -9.62 17.58
N ASP A 142 -10.53 -10.73 16.87
CA ASP A 142 -9.33 -11.56 16.66
C ASP A 142 -8.49 -11.11 15.44
N GLY A 143 -8.81 -9.95 14.89
CA GLY A 143 -8.11 -9.34 13.77
C GLY A 143 -6.85 -8.56 14.17
N LEU A 144 -6.19 -7.98 13.17
CA LEU A 144 -4.98 -7.19 13.33
C LEU A 144 -5.10 -5.85 12.61
N LEU A 145 -4.76 -4.77 13.31
CA LEU A 145 -4.62 -3.44 12.70
C LEU A 145 -3.18 -2.94 12.89
N VAL A 146 -2.51 -2.66 11.77
CA VAL A 146 -1.16 -2.08 11.74
C VAL A 146 -1.26 -0.59 11.42
N LEU A 147 -0.72 0.26 12.30
CA LEU A 147 -0.86 1.72 12.25
C LEU A 147 0.49 2.44 12.26
N ASN A 148 0.60 3.47 11.44
CA ASN A 148 1.69 4.43 11.49
C ASN A 148 1.53 5.35 12.71
N LYS A 149 2.48 5.30 13.64
CA LYS A 149 2.43 6.13 14.86
C LYS A 149 2.95 7.55 14.64
N ASP A 150 3.72 7.77 13.57
CA ASP A 150 4.19 9.10 13.18
C ASP A 150 3.09 9.97 12.56
N ASP A 151 1.94 9.36 12.19
CA ASP A 151 0.76 10.04 11.66
C ASP A 151 -0.38 10.01 12.69
N ASN A 152 -0.68 11.17 13.27
CA ASN A 152 -1.70 11.30 14.32
C ASN A 152 -3.11 10.89 13.86
N ASN A 153 -3.47 11.14 12.60
CA ASN A 153 -4.79 10.76 12.07
C ASN A 153 -4.91 9.24 11.95
N THR A 154 -3.83 8.59 11.51
CA THR A 154 -3.76 7.13 11.44
C THR A 154 -3.74 6.51 12.83
N TYR A 155 -2.94 7.05 13.75
CA TYR A 155 -2.83 6.51 15.10
C TYR A 155 -4.13 6.67 15.92
N ASP A 156 -4.96 7.69 15.64
CA ASP A 156 -6.29 7.85 16.26
C ASP A 156 -7.23 6.68 15.97
N LEU A 157 -7.02 5.97 14.86
CA LEU A 157 -7.87 4.84 14.46
C LEU A 157 -7.90 3.69 15.47
N LYS A 158 -6.90 3.57 16.34
CA LYS A 158 -6.88 2.59 17.45
C LYS A 158 -8.12 2.66 18.36
N ASN A 159 -8.78 3.82 18.40
CA ASN A 159 -9.95 4.06 19.25
C ASN A 159 -11.26 3.54 18.61
N TYR A 160 -11.21 3.02 17.40
CA TYR A 160 -12.40 2.65 16.61
C TYR A 160 -12.46 1.17 16.24
N THR A 161 -11.66 0.33 16.88
CA THR A 161 -11.67 -1.12 16.66
C THR A 161 -11.30 -1.88 17.95
N ASP A 162 -11.81 -3.10 18.08
CA ASP A 162 -11.40 -4.05 19.13
C ASP A 162 -10.29 -5.01 18.67
N ALA A 163 -9.79 -4.87 17.43
CA ALA A 163 -8.74 -5.71 16.89
C ALA A 163 -7.40 -5.45 17.59
N LYS A 164 -6.47 -6.38 17.53
CA LYS A 164 -5.10 -6.21 18.01
C LYS A 164 -4.43 -5.05 17.27
N ILE A 165 -3.87 -4.10 18.02
CA ILE A 165 -3.13 -2.97 17.45
C ILE A 165 -1.63 -3.27 17.46
N VAL A 166 -0.97 -3.03 16.34
CA VAL A 166 0.49 -3.02 16.21
C VAL A 166 0.91 -1.73 15.52
N THR A 167 1.92 -1.07 16.05
CA THR A 167 2.36 0.23 15.56
C THR A 167 3.76 0.17 14.96
N TYR A 168 4.00 1.06 14.00
CA TYR A 168 5.33 1.29 13.45
C TYR A 168 5.59 2.79 13.30
N GLY A 169 6.86 3.17 13.23
CA GLY A 169 7.27 4.57 13.04
C GLY A 169 8.78 4.74 12.93
N ILE A 170 9.20 5.94 12.58
CA ILE A 170 10.61 6.36 12.54
C ILE A 170 10.88 7.37 13.66
N GLU A 171 9.95 8.32 13.84
CA GLU A 171 10.11 9.44 14.79
C GLU A 171 9.53 9.08 16.17
N GLU A 172 8.37 8.47 16.22
CA GLU A 172 7.68 8.08 17.45
C GLU A 172 8.06 6.66 17.91
N ASN A 173 8.16 6.45 19.22
CA ASN A 173 8.41 5.12 19.77
C ASN A 173 7.21 4.19 19.54
N ALA A 174 7.37 3.21 18.68
CA ALA A 174 6.37 2.25 18.25
C ALA A 174 6.82 0.81 18.52
N ASN A 175 5.96 -0.19 18.23
CA ASN A 175 6.36 -1.60 18.34
C ASN A 175 7.49 -1.93 17.35
N PHE A 176 7.45 -1.34 16.14
CA PHE A 176 8.50 -1.49 15.14
C PHE A 176 9.06 -0.13 14.76
N ASN A 177 10.38 0.04 14.92
CA ASN A 177 11.06 1.29 14.57
C ASN A 177 12.26 1.04 13.66
N ALA A 178 12.52 1.99 12.76
CA ALA A 178 13.76 2.07 12.00
C ALA A 178 14.68 3.12 12.63
N LYS A 179 15.94 2.73 12.88
CA LYS A 179 17.01 3.63 13.35
C LYS A 179 18.21 3.52 12.41
N ASN A 180 19.14 4.48 12.51
CA ASN A 180 20.38 4.48 11.72
C ASN A 180 20.15 4.32 10.21
N ILE A 181 19.14 5.04 9.68
CA ILE A 181 18.80 4.99 8.26
C ILE A 181 19.94 5.61 7.44
N THR A 182 20.48 4.84 6.51
CA THR A 182 21.50 5.27 5.56
C THR A 182 21.05 4.97 4.13
N PHE A 183 21.65 5.65 3.16
CA PHE A 183 21.34 5.48 1.75
C PHE A 183 22.61 5.19 0.98
N ASN A 184 22.57 4.20 0.09
CA ASN A 184 23.67 3.97 -0.84
C ASN A 184 23.67 5.03 -1.99
N GLU A 185 24.64 4.94 -2.91
CA GLU A 185 24.76 5.87 -4.05
C GLU A 185 23.52 5.87 -4.98
N LEU A 186 22.77 4.80 -5.00
CA LEU A 186 21.51 4.68 -5.75
C LEU A 186 20.30 5.23 -5.00
N GLY A 187 20.46 5.65 -3.72
CA GLY A 187 19.39 6.13 -2.87
C GLY A 187 18.54 5.01 -2.24
N ILE A 188 19.05 3.77 -2.25
CA ILE A 188 18.42 2.62 -1.61
C ILE A 188 18.71 2.68 -0.11
N PRO A 189 17.67 2.62 0.76
CA PRO A 189 17.84 2.69 2.19
C PRO A 189 18.27 1.35 2.80
N THR A 190 19.11 1.47 3.82
CA THR A 190 19.43 0.42 4.79
C THR A 190 19.21 0.99 6.19
N TYR A 191 18.63 0.21 7.10
CA TYR A 191 18.36 0.65 8.46
C TYR A 191 18.40 -0.48 9.48
N ASP A 192 18.55 -0.11 10.74
CA ASP A 192 18.44 -1.04 11.86
C ASP A 192 16.99 -1.12 12.32
N LEU A 193 16.42 -2.32 12.25
CA LEU A 193 15.08 -2.63 12.70
C LEU A 193 15.08 -2.92 14.20
N TYR A 194 14.23 -2.22 14.92
CA TYR A 194 13.96 -2.47 16.34
C TYR A 194 12.53 -2.97 16.53
N LYS A 195 12.34 -3.94 17.42
CA LYS A 195 11.05 -4.39 17.91
C LYS A 195 10.98 -4.17 19.41
N ASP A 196 9.96 -3.42 19.86
CA ASP A 196 9.76 -3.09 21.28
C ASP A 196 11.04 -2.56 21.95
N ASN A 197 11.78 -1.71 21.24
CA ASN A 197 13.08 -1.10 21.58
C ASN A 197 14.29 -2.02 21.59
N GLU A 198 14.16 -3.28 21.21
CA GLU A 198 15.28 -4.21 21.06
C GLU A 198 15.70 -4.32 19.60
N PHE A 199 17.02 -4.28 19.32
CA PHE A 199 17.55 -4.49 17.98
C PHE A 199 17.19 -5.91 17.50
N LEU A 200 16.52 -5.97 16.34
CA LEU A 200 16.11 -7.25 15.78
C LEU A 200 16.98 -7.66 14.58
N SER A 201 17.17 -6.78 13.62
CA SER A 201 17.92 -7.11 12.39
C SER A 201 18.29 -5.83 11.62
N LYS A 202 19.21 -5.97 10.68
CA LYS A 202 19.48 -4.97 9.67
C LYS A 202 18.63 -5.25 8.43
N ILE A 203 17.96 -4.23 7.90
CA ILE A 203 17.09 -4.31 6.74
C ILE A 203 17.68 -3.50 5.60
N GLU A 204 17.73 -4.10 4.43
CA GLU A 204 18.03 -3.44 3.16
C GLU A 204 16.82 -3.55 2.24
N LEU A 205 16.47 -2.49 1.53
CA LEU A 205 15.35 -2.48 0.60
C LEU A 205 15.83 -2.67 -0.85
N GLY A 206 14.93 -3.08 -1.74
CA GLY A 206 15.17 -3.10 -3.18
C GLY A 206 14.73 -1.81 -3.90
N VAL A 207 14.19 -0.82 -3.16
CA VAL A 207 13.62 0.43 -3.69
C VAL A 207 14.16 1.64 -2.95
N ILE A 208 14.15 2.79 -3.61
CA ILE A 208 14.71 4.04 -3.11
C ILE A 208 13.72 4.83 -2.25
N GLY A 209 14.25 5.74 -1.44
CA GLY A 209 13.51 6.80 -0.76
C GLY A 209 13.12 6.50 0.69
N LYS A 210 13.14 7.54 1.55
CA LYS A 210 12.82 7.45 2.99
C LYS A 210 11.38 6.98 3.23
N HIS A 211 10.42 7.37 2.38
CA HIS A 211 9.02 6.93 2.50
C HIS A 211 8.87 5.41 2.40
N ASN A 212 9.76 4.73 1.65
CA ASN A 212 9.75 3.28 1.55
C ASN A 212 10.29 2.58 2.81
N VAL A 213 11.01 3.29 3.68
CA VAL A 213 11.32 2.77 5.02
C VAL A 213 10.03 2.63 5.83
N LEU A 214 9.13 3.62 5.83
CA LEU A 214 7.82 3.52 6.50
C LEU A 214 6.96 2.42 5.89
N ASN A 215 6.88 2.32 4.55
CA ASN A 215 6.14 1.25 3.88
C ASN A 215 6.67 -0.15 4.25
N SER A 216 8.00 -0.30 4.34
CA SER A 216 8.62 -1.56 4.75
C SER A 216 8.39 -1.89 6.21
N LEU A 217 8.38 -0.91 7.12
CA LEU A 217 8.03 -1.12 8.53
C LEU A 217 6.59 -1.62 8.69
N ALA A 218 5.63 -1.06 7.92
CA ALA A 218 4.26 -1.54 7.90
C ALA A 218 4.17 -3.01 7.45
N CYS A 219 4.89 -3.35 6.36
CA CYS A 219 5.01 -4.72 5.87
C CYS A 219 5.61 -5.65 6.93
N ILE A 220 6.73 -5.28 7.55
CA ILE A 220 7.40 -6.05 8.61
C ILE A 220 6.47 -6.27 9.79
N ALA A 221 5.81 -5.20 10.27
CA ALA A 221 4.90 -5.26 11.39
C ALA A 221 3.75 -6.25 11.16
N LEU A 222 3.17 -6.26 9.94
CA LEU A 222 2.17 -7.25 9.55
C LEU A 222 2.78 -8.66 9.52
N CYS A 223 3.85 -8.86 8.73
CA CYS A 223 4.41 -10.19 8.45
C CYS A 223 4.95 -10.87 9.71
N MET A 224 5.57 -10.12 10.63
CA MET A 224 6.00 -10.65 11.94
C MET A 224 4.81 -11.13 12.79
N ASN A 225 3.63 -10.48 12.69
CA ASN A 225 2.42 -10.92 13.38
C ASN A 225 1.74 -12.13 12.71
N TYR A 226 2.10 -12.43 11.45
CA TYR A 226 1.78 -13.68 10.77
C TYR A 226 2.84 -14.77 11.01
N ASN A 227 3.77 -14.56 11.94
CA ASN A 227 4.86 -15.47 12.29
C ASN A 227 5.78 -15.83 11.09
N ILE A 228 5.91 -14.91 10.13
CA ILE A 228 6.86 -15.07 9.04
C ILE A 228 8.26 -14.74 9.58
N ASP A 229 9.21 -15.66 9.33
CA ASP A 229 10.59 -15.49 9.74
C ASP A 229 11.23 -14.25 9.10
N ILE A 230 12.09 -13.56 9.87
CA ILE A 230 12.74 -12.32 9.45
C ILE A 230 13.55 -12.48 8.16
N GLU A 231 14.13 -13.67 7.91
CA GLU A 231 14.92 -13.90 6.70
C GLU A 231 14.05 -13.94 5.43
N PHE A 232 12.80 -14.47 5.52
CA PHE A 232 11.86 -14.37 4.40
C PHE A 232 11.38 -12.93 4.20
N ILE A 233 11.19 -12.19 5.29
CA ILE A 233 10.83 -10.76 5.22
C ILE A 233 11.93 -9.97 4.51
N LYS A 234 13.18 -10.12 4.91
CA LYS A 234 14.35 -9.49 4.27
C LYS A 234 14.42 -9.83 2.79
N LYS A 235 14.28 -11.13 2.46
CA LYS A 235 14.28 -11.60 1.08
C LYS A 235 13.18 -10.96 0.24
N GLY A 236 11.96 -10.90 0.75
CA GLY A 236 10.84 -10.27 0.04
C GLY A 236 11.05 -8.77 -0.18
N LEU A 237 11.56 -8.06 0.83
CA LEU A 237 11.83 -6.62 0.74
C LEU A 237 12.93 -6.27 -0.26
N ILE A 238 14.00 -7.08 -0.35
CA ILE A 238 15.07 -6.92 -1.36
C ILE A 238 14.55 -7.27 -2.75
N ASN A 239 13.74 -8.31 -2.89
CA ASN A 239 13.19 -8.73 -4.18
C ASN A 239 12.21 -7.70 -4.76
N TYR A 240 11.55 -6.92 -3.92
CA TYR A 240 10.69 -5.84 -4.39
C TYR A 240 11.53 -4.69 -4.96
N THR A 241 11.62 -4.62 -6.28
CA THR A 241 12.39 -3.59 -7.01
C THR A 241 11.52 -2.49 -7.60
N GLY A 242 10.30 -2.33 -7.07
CA GLY A 242 9.31 -1.36 -7.53
C GLY A 242 8.20 -1.98 -8.39
N ALA A 243 7.03 -1.36 -8.35
CA ALA A 243 5.93 -1.62 -9.26
C ALA A 243 6.03 -0.70 -10.49
N ALA A 244 5.32 -1.02 -11.56
CA ALA A 244 5.28 -0.17 -12.75
C ALA A 244 4.82 1.25 -12.37
N ARG A 245 5.45 2.26 -12.96
CA ARG A 245 5.19 3.68 -12.69
C ARG A 245 5.37 4.11 -11.22
N ARG A 246 6.28 3.48 -10.46
CA ARG A 246 6.68 3.87 -9.09
C ARG A 246 8.20 4.05 -9.06
N PHE A 247 8.67 5.23 -9.48
CA PHE A 247 10.08 5.57 -9.76
C PHE A 247 10.74 4.53 -10.67
N GLU A 248 9.99 4.08 -11.67
CA GLU A 248 10.39 3.02 -12.57
C GLU A 248 11.47 3.48 -13.55
N TYR A 249 12.62 2.81 -13.55
CA TYR A 249 13.65 3.07 -14.53
C TYR A 249 13.21 2.60 -15.92
N LYS A 250 13.18 3.51 -16.89
CA LYS A 250 12.75 3.25 -18.28
C LYS A 250 13.90 3.10 -19.26
N GLY A 251 15.12 3.49 -18.87
CA GLY A 251 16.29 3.42 -19.73
C GLY A 251 17.11 4.70 -19.74
N GLU A 252 17.98 4.84 -20.75
CA GLU A 252 18.83 6.02 -20.97
C GLU A 252 18.51 6.68 -22.31
N PHE A 253 18.51 8.02 -22.28
CA PHE A 253 18.43 8.84 -23.48
C PHE A 253 19.55 9.89 -23.46
N ASN A 254 20.48 9.81 -24.43
CA ASN A 254 21.65 10.69 -24.54
C ASN A 254 22.45 10.80 -23.22
N GLY A 255 22.65 9.68 -22.51
CA GLY A 255 23.36 9.62 -21.24
C GLY A 255 22.55 10.06 -20.03
N ALA A 256 21.31 10.49 -20.19
CA ALA A 256 20.38 10.79 -19.09
C ALA A 256 19.55 9.57 -18.73
N LYS A 257 19.48 9.21 -17.44
CA LYS A 257 18.59 8.16 -16.94
C LYS A 257 17.16 8.66 -16.90
N VAL A 258 16.24 7.88 -17.45
CA VAL A 258 14.80 8.20 -17.52
C VAL A 258 14.03 7.34 -16.51
N TYR A 259 13.19 7.99 -15.73
CA TYR A 259 12.33 7.34 -14.73
C TYR A 259 10.87 7.78 -14.95
N ASP A 260 9.92 6.88 -14.69
CA ASP A 260 8.48 7.15 -14.72
C ASP A 260 7.90 6.98 -13.31
N ASP A 261 7.12 7.97 -12.87
CA ASP A 261 6.40 7.93 -11.59
C ASP A 261 4.96 8.38 -11.76
N TYR A 262 4.04 7.74 -11.10
CA TYR A 262 2.60 8.06 -11.13
C TYR A 262 2.21 9.14 -10.12
N GLY A 263 3.14 9.61 -9.30
CA GLY A 263 2.89 10.62 -8.28
C GLY A 263 2.23 11.86 -8.87
N HIS A 264 1.03 12.18 -8.42
CA HIS A 264 0.23 13.33 -8.86
C HIS A 264 -0.23 14.18 -7.68
N HIS A 265 -0.28 13.63 -6.46
CA HIS A 265 -0.54 14.38 -5.24
C HIS A 265 0.71 15.16 -4.81
N PRO A 266 0.61 16.41 -4.28
CA PRO A 266 1.77 17.20 -3.87
C PRO A 266 2.73 16.46 -2.94
N THR A 267 2.23 15.73 -1.96
CA THR A 267 3.03 14.90 -1.02
C THR A 267 3.83 13.83 -1.75
N GLU A 268 3.27 13.16 -2.77
CA GLU A 268 3.96 12.16 -3.57
C GLU A 268 5.06 12.79 -4.44
N VAL A 269 4.74 13.91 -5.12
CA VAL A 269 5.70 14.65 -5.95
C VAL A 269 6.87 15.15 -5.10
N GLU A 270 6.59 15.67 -3.89
CA GLU A 270 7.63 16.09 -2.95
C GLU A 270 8.53 14.92 -2.52
N ALA A 271 7.95 13.75 -2.23
CA ALA A 271 8.71 12.55 -1.85
C ALA A 271 9.64 12.08 -2.99
N VAL A 272 9.16 12.10 -4.23
CA VAL A 272 9.96 11.79 -5.43
C VAL A 272 11.07 12.83 -5.62
N ALA A 273 10.76 14.12 -5.53
CA ALA A 273 11.73 15.20 -5.66
C ALA A 273 12.84 15.08 -4.59
N LYS A 274 12.49 14.86 -3.33
CA LYS A 274 13.49 14.61 -2.26
C LYS A 274 14.36 13.39 -2.55
N SER A 275 13.79 12.33 -3.12
CA SER A 275 14.54 11.13 -3.50
C SER A 275 15.55 11.41 -4.62
N ILE A 276 15.22 12.30 -5.56
CA ILE A 276 16.14 12.75 -6.64
C ILE A 276 17.28 13.62 -6.08
N LEU A 277 16.97 14.54 -5.15
CA LEU A 277 17.96 15.42 -4.54
C LEU A 277 19.04 14.66 -3.75
N ASN A 278 18.68 13.50 -3.20
CA ASN A 278 19.63 12.63 -2.50
C ASN A 278 20.60 11.89 -3.44
N LYS A 279 20.38 11.97 -4.76
CA LYS A 279 21.26 11.36 -5.77
C LYS A 279 22.26 12.40 -6.27
N LYS A 280 23.52 11.99 -6.44
CA LYS A 280 24.60 12.85 -6.96
C LYS A 280 24.52 12.94 -8.49
N TYR A 281 23.48 13.55 -9.04
CA TYR A 281 23.39 13.89 -10.45
C TYR A 281 23.91 15.30 -10.71
N ASN A 282 24.61 15.50 -11.83
CA ASN A 282 25.04 16.83 -12.24
C ASN A 282 23.85 17.75 -12.54
N LYS A 283 22.77 17.21 -13.08
CA LYS A 283 21.53 17.93 -13.40
C LYS A 283 20.37 16.96 -13.41
N SER A 284 19.21 17.41 -12.90
CA SER A 284 17.96 16.65 -12.92
C SER A 284 16.87 17.50 -13.58
N TYR A 285 16.01 16.86 -14.35
CA TYR A 285 14.82 17.46 -14.93
C TYR A 285 13.60 16.70 -14.39
N VAL A 286 12.60 17.45 -13.95
CA VAL A 286 11.29 16.89 -13.56
C VAL A 286 10.28 17.40 -14.56
N ILE A 287 9.61 16.48 -15.25
CA ILE A 287 8.49 16.77 -16.15
C ILE A 287 7.25 16.32 -15.41
N PHE A 288 6.36 17.26 -15.11
CA PHE A 288 5.12 16.99 -14.39
C PHE A 288 3.93 17.33 -15.29
N GLU A 289 3.06 16.37 -15.48
CA GLU A 289 1.77 16.53 -16.15
C GLU A 289 0.68 16.36 -15.08
N PRO A 290 -0.08 17.43 -14.73
CA PRO A 290 -1.16 17.32 -13.76
C PRO A 290 -2.25 16.39 -14.30
N HIS A 291 -2.65 15.41 -13.49
CA HIS A 291 -3.70 14.46 -13.83
C HIS A 291 -5.01 14.95 -13.23
N THR A 292 -5.96 15.30 -14.09
CA THR A 292 -7.36 15.62 -13.75
C THR A 292 -7.55 16.58 -12.58
N TYR A 293 -7.47 17.90 -12.83
CA TYR A 293 -8.13 18.91 -11.97
C TYR A 293 -8.57 20.09 -12.84
#